data_5e1e7274a2d209178cf935979fc153a1
#
_entry.id   5e1e7274a2d209178cf935979fc153a1
#
_cell.length_a   1.000
_cell.length_b   1.000
_cell.length_c   1.000
_cell.angle_alpha   90.00
_cell.angle_beta   90.00
_cell.angle_gamma   90.00
#
_symmetry.space_group_name_H-M   'P 1'
#
loop_
_entity.id
_entity.type
_entity.pdbx_description
1 polymer ?
#
loop_
_entity_poly.entity_id
_entity_poly.type
_entity_poly.pdbx_seq_one_letter_code
_entity_poly.pdbx_strand_id
1 'polypeptide(L)' 'MEMCVDLHNMTVDQAKYELLMQIKYADNTIWAIRVIHGYNNGTAIRDMVWRFKHSRIKNIIKGDINPGMTILELYH' A
#
# COMPACT_ATOMS: atom_id res chain seq x y z
N MET A 1 15.25 -3.35 2.17
CA MET A 1 14.82 -3.36 0.76
C MET A 1 13.40 -2.84 0.65
N GLU A 2 13.12 -2.07 -0.35
CA GLU A 2 11.82 -1.48 -0.61
C GLU A 2 11.15 -2.16 -1.79
N MET A 3 9.83 -2.32 -1.73
CA MET A 3 9.04 -2.97 -2.77
C MET A 3 7.98 -1.99 -3.27
N CYS A 4 7.58 -2.10 -4.53
CA CYS A 4 6.57 -1.24 -5.12
C CYS A 4 5.37 -2.09 -5.57
N VAL A 5 4.16 -1.64 -5.20
CA VAL A 5 2.92 -2.30 -5.59
C VAL A 5 2.01 -1.26 -6.24
N ASP A 6 1.56 -1.55 -7.44
CA ASP A 6 0.70 -0.63 -8.19
C ASP A 6 -0.74 -1.13 -8.18
N LEU A 7 -1.61 -0.36 -7.54
CA LEU A 7 -3.03 -0.70 -7.38
C LEU A 7 -3.96 0.19 -8.21
N HIS A 8 -3.41 1.12 -8.98
CA HIS A 8 -4.27 2.04 -9.72
C HIS A 8 -5.13 1.28 -10.74
N ASN A 9 -6.33 1.77 -10.98
CA ASN A 9 -7.31 1.16 -11.89
C ASN A 9 -7.87 -0.19 -11.44
N MET A 10 -7.55 -0.66 -10.25
CA MET A 10 -8.19 -1.84 -9.66
C MET A 10 -9.50 -1.44 -8.99
N THR A 11 -10.40 -2.41 -8.79
CA THR A 11 -11.50 -2.22 -7.84
C THR A 11 -10.93 -2.24 -6.42
N VAL A 12 -11.69 -1.72 -5.45
CA VAL A 12 -11.24 -1.73 -4.06
C VAL A 12 -10.98 -3.17 -3.59
N ASP A 13 -11.86 -4.10 -3.93
CA ASP A 13 -11.70 -5.50 -3.53
C ASP A 13 -10.46 -6.14 -4.15
N GLN A 14 -10.21 -5.89 -5.43
CA GLN A 14 -9.01 -6.38 -6.11
C GLN A 14 -7.75 -5.80 -5.46
N ALA A 15 -7.76 -4.49 -5.21
CA ALA A 15 -6.61 -3.79 -4.61
C ALA A 15 -6.33 -4.30 -3.21
N LYS A 16 -7.38 -4.52 -2.42
CA LYS A 16 -7.25 -5.03 -1.06
C LYS A 16 -6.64 -6.44 -1.05
N TYR A 17 -7.11 -7.30 -1.92
CA TYR A 17 -6.56 -8.65 -2.06
C TYR A 17 -5.10 -8.61 -2.49
N GLU A 18 -4.78 -7.82 -3.51
CA GLU A 18 -3.41 -7.70 -4.01
C GLU A 18 -2.47 -7.19 -2.92
N LEU A 19 -2.88 -6.15 -2.19
CA LEU A 19 -2.07 -5.59 -1.12
C LEU A 19 -1.84 -6.63 -0.01
N LEU A 20 -2.88 -7.36 0.38
CA LEU A 20 -2.78 -8.40 1.38
C LEU A 20 -1.77 -9.47 0.96
N MET A 21 -1.83 -9.93 -0.29
CA MET A 21 -0.94 -10.96 -0.79
C MET A 21 0.51 -10.46 -0.83
N GLN A 22 0.72 -9.21 -1.24
CA GLN A 22 2.06 -8.64 -1.29
C GLN A 22 2.68 -8.52 0.11
N ILE A 23 1.90 -8.11 1.09
CA ILE A 23 2.39 -8.03 2.48
C ILE A 23 2.69 -9.43 3.00
N LYS A 24 1.80 -10.38 2.75
CA LYS A 24 1.94 -11.75 3.25
C LYS A 24 3.20 -12.43 2.72
N TYR A 25 3.53 -12.21 1.45
CA TYR A 25 4.65 -12.88 0.82
C TYR A 25 5.94 -12.05 0.78
N ALA A 26 5.92 -10.82 1.28
CA ALA A 26 7.13 -10.02 1.40
C ALA A 26 8.07 -10.69 2.41
N ASP A 27 9.33 -10.89 2.04
CA ASP A 27 10.29 -11.52 2.93
C ASP A 27 10.83 -10.52 3.96
N ASN A 28 11.71 -10.99 4.85
CA ASN A 28 12.21 -10.17 5.96
C ASN A 28 13.13 -9.04 5.53
N THR A 29 13.57 -9.01 4.28
CA THR A 29 14.39 -7.90 3.77
C THR A 29 13.54 -6.72 3.31
N ILE A 30 12.22 -6.91 3.18
CA ILE A 30 11.31 -5.86 2.75
C ILE A 30 10.85 -5.09 3.99
N TRP A 31 11.31 -3.85 4.13
CA TRP A 31 10.95 -2.98 5.26
C TRP A 31 10.00 -1.86 4.87
N ALA A 32 9.72 -1.68 3.58
CA ALA A 32 8.75 -0.68 3.11
C ALA A 32 8.11 -1.14 1.81
N ILE A 33 6.82 -0.85 1.67
CA ILE A 33 6.08 -1.06 0.42
C ILE A 33 5.58 0.30 -0.05
N ARG A 34 6.02 0.70 -1.25
CA ARG A 34 5.50 1.88 -1.92
C ARG A 34 4.26 1.48 -2.68
N VAL A 35 3.11 1.98 -2.25
CA VAL A 35 1.82 1.65 -2.83
C VAL A 35 1.37 2.79 -3.74
N ILE A 36 1.20 2.50 -5.02
CA ILE A 36 0.70 3.46 -5.99
C ILE A 36 -0.79 3.21 -6.15
N HIS A 37 -1.61 4.12 -5.64
CA HIS A 37 -3.07 3.98 -5.71
C HIS A 37 -3.71 4.95 -6.70
N GLY A 38 -2.96 5.95 -7.17
CA GLY A 38 -3.48 6.96 -8.06
C GLY A 38 -4.40 7.95 -7.36
N TYR A 39 -4.87 8.94 -8.11
CA TYR A 39 -5.80 9.94 -7.59
C TYR A 39 -6.82 10.42 -8.62
N ASN A 40 -6.69 9.99 -9.87
CA ASN A 40 -7.57 10.47 -10.94
C ASN A 40 -8.97 9.85 -10.90
N ASN A 41 -9.12 8.68 -10.32
CA ASN A 41 -10.37 7.93 -10.28
C ASN A 41 -11.00 7.94 -8.89
N GLY A 42 -10.78 9.01 -8.13
CA GLY A 42 -11.31 9.13 -6.78
C GLY A 42 -10.33 8.61 -5.73
N THR A 43 -10.83 8.45 -4.49
CA THR A 43 -9.98 8.17 -3.34
C THR A 43 -10.24 6.82 -2.69
N ALA A 44 -11.09 5.98 -3.30
CA ALA A 44 -11.53 4.74 -2.66
C ALA A 44 -10.37 3.78 -2.34
N ILE A 45 -9.44 3.60 -3.30
CA ILE A 45 -8.28 2.72 -3.09
C ILE A 45 -7.33 3.35 -2.06
N ARG A 46 -7.08 4.66 -2.17
CA ARG A 46 -6.26 5.38 -1.18
C ARG A 46 -6.84 5.22 0.22
N ASP A 47 -8.13 5.43 0.37
CA ASP A 47 -8.79 5.33 1.67
C ASP A 47 -8.69 3.91 2.23
N MET A 48 -8.81 2.90 1.38
CA MET A 48 -8.61 1.52 1.79
C MET A 48 -7.18 1.30 2.29
N VAL A 49 -6.18 1.79 1.56
CA VAL A 49 -4.77 1.66 1.95
C VAL A 49 -4.51 2.36 3.28
N TRP A 50 -5.04 3.57 3.48
CA TRP A 50 -4.83 4.33 4.70
C TRP A 50 -5.48 3.69 5.93
N ARG A 51 -6.50 2.86 5.72
CA ARG A 51 -7.19 2.14 6.80
C ARG A 51 -6.76 0.68 6.91
N PHE A 52 -5.83 0.27 6.07
CA PHE A 52 -5.42 -1.13 6.03
C PHE A 52 -4.75 -1.52 7.34
N LYS A 53 -5.20 -2.65 7.92
CA LYS A 53 -4.65 -3.16 9.18
C LYS A 53 -4.03 -4.51 8.95
N HIS A 54 -2.79 -4.65 9.36
CA HIS A 54 -2.06 -5.90 9.29
C HIS A 54 -0.95 -5.88 10.34
N SER A 55 -0.68 -7.01 10.97
CA SER A 55 0.31 -7.10 12.03
C SER A 55 1.72 -6.72 11.59
N ARG A 56 2.03 -6.82 10.29
CA ARG A 56 3.34 -6.45 9.75
C ARG A 56 3.50 -4.97 9.50
N ILE A 57 2.44 -4.20 9.48
CA ILE A 57 2.50 -2.76 9.21
C ILE A 57 2.88 -2.03 10.49
N LYS A 58 4.01 -1.32 10.44
CA LYS A 58 4.49 -0.48 11.53
C LYS A 58 3.90 0.93 11.43
N ASN A 59 3.98 1.54 10.26
CA ASN A 59 3.45 2.89 10.00
C ASN A 59 2.88 2.98 8.61
N ILE A 60 1.92 3.88 8.43
CA ILE A 60 1.40 4.26 7.12
C ILE A 60 1.82 5.71 6.88
N ILE A 61 2.69 5.92 5.89
CA ILE A 61 3.24 7.23 5.57
C ILE A 61 2.51 7.77 4.35
N LYS A 62 1.65 8.75 4.60
CA LYS A 62 0.86 9.38 3.56
C LYS A 62 1.73 10.36 2.79
N GLY A 63 1.73 10.26 1.45
CA GLY A 63 2.57 11.11 0.63
C GLY A 63 2.03 12.53 0.52
N ASP A 64 2.83 13.52 0.88
CA ASP A 64 2.48 14.92 0.72
C ASP A 64 2.85 15.45 -0.66
N ILE A 65 3.97 14.97 -1.21
CA ILE A 65 4.48 15.42 -2.49
C ILE A 65 3.81 14.67 -3.63
N ASN A 66 3.53 13.39 -3.44
CA ASN A 66 2.86 12.57 -4.45
C ASN A 66 1.54 12.04 -3.88
N PRO A 67 0.41 12.70 -4.20
CA PRO A 67 -0.88 12.28 -3.64
C PRO A 67 -1.38 10.94 -4.15
N GLY A 68 -0.77 10.39 -5.20
CA GLY A 68 -1.11 9.07 -5.72
C GLY A 68 -0.36 7.91 -5.09
N MET A 69 0.42 8.17 -4.03
CA MET A 69 1.30 7.17 -3.44
C MET A 69 1.24 7.20 -1.91
N THR A 70 1.36 6.03 -1.30
CA THR A 70 1.47 5.86 0.14
C THR A 70 2.56 4.84 0.42
N ILE A 71 3.31 5.04 1.49
CA ILE A 71 4.35 4.10 1.90
C ILE A 71 3.86 3.35 3.14
N LEU A 72 3.89 2.02 3.08
CA LEU A 72 3.65 1.17 4.22
C LEU A 72 5.00 0.74 4.78
N GLU A 73 5.33 1.19 5.98
CA GLU A 73 6.54 0.76 6.67
C GLU A 73 6.23 -0.53 7.41
N LEU A 74 7.06 -1.54 7.20
CA LEU A 74 6.85 -2.86 7.79
C LEU A 74 7.81 -3.11 8.95
N TYR A 75 7.37 -3.89 9.93
CA TYR A 75 8.27 -4.49 10.90
C TYR A 75 9.18 -5.50 10.20
N HIS A 76 10.41 -5.58 10.64
CA HIS A 76 11.39 -6.50 10.05
C HIS A 76 12.42 -7.02 11.06
#